data_b2b63e3e6366ae73e91631c911b7d469
#
_entry.id   b2b63e3e6366ae73e91631c911b7d469
#
_cell.length_a   1.000
_cell.length_b   1.000
_cell.length_c   1.000
_cell.angle_alpha   90.00
_cell.angle_beta   90.00
_cell.angle_gamma   90.00
#
_symmetry.space_group_name_H-M   'P 1'
#
loop_
_entity.id
_entity.type
_entity.pdbx_description
1 polymer ?
#
loop_
_entity_poly.entity_id
_entity_poly.type
_entity_poly.pdbx_seq_one_letter_code
_entity_poly.pdbx_strand_id
1 'polypeptide(L)'
;NARQCYMKRVAELELNLPPDLHFEPDHASLPDSTWFGIDVSFTLVSPWYSKDDRPFHVLDNPVRKDRVFGMPFMSAASWKGLLRWACRMQAGLSGHLDSHDMKMNGWRDPSWILHLFGNEKGEDEQFRSGALACYPTWFNKIGFEVINPHSRTRRAGTQPIYYEVVPAGTTGRLQLLYAPLPGEIERDKVTPADFIDCFIDSIRALLETYGISAKRTAGWGTARIDTWTGMLKASKQPPKAETRPTKKTLHSLQDLGTLVREQSTPGSFTSKDAEGLKAEMKSRIARKGGDQ
;
A
#
# COMPACT_ATOMS: atom_id res chain seq x y z
N ASN A 1 14.23 32.80 14.74
CA ASN A 1 14.99 31.58 14.52
C ASN A 1 14.53 30.94 13.24
N ALA A 2 15.48 30.62 12.31
CA ALA A 2 15.19 30.02 10.99
C ALA A 2 14.35 28.73 11.08
N ARG A 3 14.68 27.86 12.07
CA ARG A 3 13.95 26.61 12.33
C ARG A 3 12.46 26.85 12.64
N GLN A 4 12.16 27.79 13.54
CA GLN A 4 10.77 28.10 13.89
C GLN A 4 10.00 28.74 12.73
N CYS A 5 10.65 29.61 11.96
CA CYS A 5 10.06 30.21 10.78
C CYS A 5 9.73 29.17 9.72
N TYR A 6 10.64 28.22 9.47
CA TYR A 6 10.43 27.08 8.58
C TYR A 6 9.25 26.23 9.02
N MET A 7 9.25 25.78 10.28
CA MET A 7 8.19 24.92 10.83
C MET A 7 6.80 25.56 10.71
N LYS A 8 6.67 26.85 11.08
CA LYS A 8 5.41 27.55 10.96
C LYS A 8 4.92 27.63 9.52
N ARG A 9 5.81 27.98 8.61
CA ARG A 9 5.48 28.13 7.19
C ARG A 9 5.05 26.83 6.53
N VAL A 10 5.76 25.73 6.83
CA VAL A 10 5.52 24.44 6.22
C VAL A 10 4.27 23.75 6.76
N ALA A 11 3.95 23.92 8.05
CA ALA A 11 2.74 23.37 8.64
C ALA A 11 1.43 23.96 8.07
N GLU A 12 1.51 25.17 7.47
CA GLU A 12 0.38 25.86 6.86
C GLU A 12 0.22 25.52 5.35
N LEU A 13 1.18 24.79 4.75
CA LEU A 13 1.13 24.46 3.33
C LEU A 13 0.19 23.28 3.06
N GLU A 14 -0.72 23.47 2.12
CA GLU A 14 -1.38 22.39 1.43
C GLU A 14 -0.59 22.03 0.17
N LEU A 15 -0.10 20.80 0.14
CA LEU A 15 0.68 20.29 -0.97
C LEU A 15 -0.23 19.50 -1.91
N ASN A 16 -0.23 19.88 -3.19
CA ASN A 16 -1.02 19.18 -4.19
C ASN A 16 -0.12 18.81 -5.37
N LEU A 17 -0.26 17.57 -5.85
CA LEU A 17 0.31 17.19 -7.13
C LEU A 17 -0.42 17.93 -8.26
N PRO A 18 0.30 18.38 -9.28
CA PRO A 18 -0.34 18.85 -10.51
C PRO A 18 -1.33 17.80 -11.03
N PRO A 19 -2.52 18.22 -11.56
CA PRO A 19 -3.53 17.28 -12.05
C PRO A 19 -2.99 16.25 -13.05
N ASP A 20 -2.07 16.68 -13.92
CA ASP A 20 -1.44 15.84 -14.93
C ASP A 20 -0.52 14.74 -14.36
N LEU A 21 -0.20 14.81 -13.06
CA LEU A 21 0.63 13.84 -12.35
C LEU A 21 -0.17 13.02 -11.32
N HIS A 22 -1.48 13.13 -11.32
CA HIS A 22 -2.35 12.22 -10.61
C HIS A 22 -2.34 10.86 -11.35
N PHE A 23 -1.38 10.02 -10.99
CA PHE A 23 -1.37 8.63 -11.44
C PHE A 23 -2.48 7.87 -10.74
N GLU A 24 -3.65 7.86 -11.34
CA GLU A 24 -4.65 6.85 -11.07
C GLU A 24 -4.43 5.75 -12.10
N PRO A 25 -3.84 4.60 -11.72
CA PRO A 25 -3.67 3.52 -12.67
C PRO A 25 -5.04 3.07 -13.15
N ASP A 26 -5.30 3.22 -14.45
CA ASP A 26 -6.50 2.67 -15.08
C ASP A 26 -6.35 1.16 -15.24
N HIS A 27 -6.80 0.43 -14.23
CA HIS A 27 -6.81 -1.03 -14.26
C HIS A 27 -8.07 -1.60 -14.96
N ALA A 28 -8.96 -0.76 -15.50
CA ALA A 28 -10.11 -1.22 -16.27
C ALA A 28 -9.67 -1.91 -17.57
N SER A 29 -8.51 -1.54 -18.08
CA SER A 29 -7.92 -2.06 -19.31
C SER A 29 -6.81 -3.09 -19.10
N LEU A 30 -6.83 -3.85 -17.98
CA LEU A 30 -5.82 -4.89 -17.74
C LEU A 30 -5.70 -5.82 -18.94
N PRO A 31 -4.48 -6.00 -19.52
CA PRO A 31 -4.31 -6.74 -20.77
C PRO A 31 -4.53 -8.23 -20.62
N ASP A 32 -4.26 -8.79 -19.45
CA ASP A 32 -4.35 -10.22 -19.16
C ASP A 32 -5.42 -10.52 -18.11
N SER A 33 -6.07 -11.68 -18.25
CA SER A 33 -7.10 -12.13 -17.32
C SER A 33 -6.55 -12.61 -15.98
N THR A 34 -5.27 -12.95 -15.91
CA THR A 34 -4.59 -13.34 -14.68
C THR A 34 -4.16 -12.14 -13.82
N TRP A 35 -4.10 -10.95 -14.39
CA TRP A 35 -3.71 -9.74 -13.70
C TRP A 35 -4.83 -9.20 -12.84
N PHE A 36 -4.46 -8.58 -11.72
CA PHE A 36 -5.39 -7.84 -10.87
C PHE A 36 -4.71 -6.65 -10.22
N GLY A 37 -5.51 -5.62 -9.90
CA GLY A 37 -5.11 -4.46 -9.10
C GLY A 37 -5.75 -4.46 -7.73
N ILE A 38 -5.05 -3.93 -6.75
CA ILE A 38 -5.57 -3.62 -5.41
C ILE A 38 -5.24 -2.16 -5.11
N ASP A 39 -6.24 -1.41 -4.69
CA ASP A 39 -6.11 -0.04 -4.21
C ASP A 39 -6.70 0.04 -2.80
N VAL A 40 -5.92 0.54 -1.86
CA VAL A 40 -6.32 0.68 -0.46
C VAL A 40 -6.18 2.13 -0.06
N SER A 41 -7.30 2.79 0.18
CA SER A 41 -7.30 4.12 0.79
C SER A 41 -7.22 3.99 2.30
N PHE A 42 -6.36 4.78 2.92
CA PHE A 42 -6.16 4.74 4.36
C PHE A 42 -5.94 6.13 4.94
N THR A 43 -6.20 6.29 6.24
CA THR A 43 -5.91 7.48 7.02
C THR A 43 -4.91 7.14 8.12
N LEU A 44 -3.82 7.89 8.20
CA LEU A 44 -2.81 7.72 9.25
C LEU A 44 -3.41 7.96 10.63
N VAL A 45 -3.24 7.01 11.54
CA VAL A 45 -3.62 7.13 12.96
C VAL A 45 -2.47 7.70 13.78
N SER A 46 -1.25 7.44 13.36
CA SER A 46 -0.02 7.96 13.97
C SER A 46 0.90 8.57 12.91
N PRO A 47 1.85 9.44 13.30
CA PRO A 47 2.72 10.14 12.35
C PRO A 47 3.52 9.17 11.47
N TRP A 48 3.69 9.51 10.19
CA TRP A 48 4.58 8.76 9.31
C TRP A 48 5.89 9.51 9.11
N TYR A 49 6.98 8.78 9.17
CA TYR A 49 8.33 9.27 8.96
C TYR A 49 9.16 8.30 8.11
N SER A 50 9.86 8.84 7.15
CA SER A 50 10.98 8.22 6.46
C SER A 50 12.07 9.26 6.30
N LYS A 51 13.32 8.92 6.60
CA LYS A 51 14.41 9.89 6.56
C LYS A 51 14.71 10.31 5.13
N ASP A 52 14.88 11.61 4.91
CA ASP A 52 15.43 12.15 3.67
C ASP A 52 16.97 12.08 3.70
N ASP A 53 17.57 11.79 2.54
CA ASP A 53 19.02 11.70 2.36
C ASP A 53 19.65 13.04 1.94
N ARG A 54 18.93 14.15 2.06
CA ARG A 54 19.44 15.49 1.70
C ARG A 54 20.62 15.88 2.58
N PRO A 55 21.74 16.31 1.97
CA PRO A 55 22.95 16.69 2.74
C PRO A 55 22.76 17.94 3.57
N PHE A 56 21.81 18.82 3.23
CA PHE A 56 21.50 20.04 3.93
C PHE A 56 20.01 20.26 4.11
N HIS A 57 19.58 20.42 5.37
CA HIS A 57 18.22 20.78 5.75
C HIS A 57 18.23 21.59 7.05
N VAL A 58 17.21 22.44 7.25
CA VAL A 58 17.08 23.28 8.46
C VAL A 58 16.85 22.43 9.72
N LEU A 59 16.25 21.25 9.57
CA LEU A 59 16.02 20.27 10.63
C LEU A 59 16.95 19.08 10.46
N ASP A 60 17.32 18.46 11.59
CA ASP A 60 18.22 17.30 11.62
C ASP A 60 17.56 16.03 11.06
N ASN A 61 16.22 15.96 11.14
CA ASN A 61 15.45 14.80 10.69
C ASN A 61 14.30 15.24 9.75
N PRO A 62 14.62 15.62 8.50
CA PRO A 62 13.61 15.91 7.50
C PRO A 62 12.88 14.64 7.06
N VAL A 63 11.59 14.77 6.74
CA VAL A 63 10.83 13.69 6.10
C VAL A 63 11.24 13.57 4.63
N ARG A 64 11.23 12.35 4.11
CA ARG A 64 11.54 12.08 2.71
C ARG A 64 10.53 12.76 1.80
N LYS A 65 11.04 13.61 0.90
CA LYS A 65 10.26 14.38 -0.07
C LYS A 65 10.77 14.16 -1.48
N ASP A 66 9.86 14.23 -2.43
CA ASP A 66 10.23 14.33 -3.84
C ASP A 66 11.03 15.62 -4.08
N ARG A 67 11.99 15.56 -5.00
CA ARG A 67 12.90 16.69 -5.26
C ARG A 67 12.30 17.78 -6.12
N VAL A 68 11.28 17.44 -6.91
CA VAL A 68 10.65 18.38 -7.84
C VAL A 68 9.49 19.10 -7.15
N PHE A 69 8.59 18.36 -6.53
CA PHE A 69 7.36 18.91 -5.95
C PHE A 69 7.47 19.19 -4.46
N GLY A 70 8.51 18.70 -3.78
CA GLY A 70 8.68 18.87 -2.34
C GLY A 70 7.67 18.11 -1.48
N MET A 71 6.88 17.21 -2.08
CA MET A 71 5.86 16.44 -1.40
C MET A 71 6.45 15.22 -0.67
N PRO A 72 6.01 14.94 0.56
CA PRO A 72 6.36 13.70 1.22
C PRO A 72 5.83 12.50 0.43
N PHE A 73 6.65 11.47 0.29
CA PHE A 73 6.23 10.27 -0.42
C PHE A 73 6.87 9.00 0.15
N MET A 74 6.11 7.93 0.08
CA MET A 74 6.61 6.58 0.33
C MET A 74 6.89 5.91 -1.00
N SER A 75 8.14 5.49 -1.23
CA SER A 75 8.54 4.91 -2.51
C SER A 75 7.95 3.50 -2.72
N ALA A 76 7.80 3.11 -3.98
CA ALA A 76 7.41 1.75 -4.37
C ALA A 76 8.33 0.68 -3.76
N ALA A 77 9.64 0.93 -3.70
CA ALA A 77 10.60 0.03 -3.09
C ALA A 77 10.39 -0.14 -1.58
N SER A 78 10.02 0.95 -0.87
CA SER A 78 9.68 0.89 0.56
C SER A 78 8.41 0.06 0.78
N TRP A 79 7.39 0.25 -0.05
CA TRP A 79 6.19 -0.58 -0.02
C TRP A 79 6.51 -2.06 -0.26
N LYS A 80 7.28 -2.36 -1.30
CA LYS A 80 7.67 -3.73 -1.63
C LYS A 80 8.37 -4.42 -0.45
N GLY A 81 9.33 -3.74 0.18
CA GLY A 81 10.07 -4.29 1.32
C GLY A 81 9.19 -4.52 2.55
N LEU A 82 8.31 -3.57 2.89
CA LEU A 82 7.41 -3.70 4.03
C LEU A 82 6.33 -4.76 3.82
N LEU A 83 5.76 -4.83 2.62
CA LEU A 83 4.78 -5.86 2.27
C LEU A 83 5.40 -7.26 2.30
N ARG A 84 6.60 -7.44 1.73
CA ARG A 84 7.31 -8.73 1.81
C ARG A 84 7.53 -9.14 3.26
N TRP A 85 7.96 -8.21 4.11
CA TRP A 85 8.13 -8.49 5.53
C TRP A 85 6.81 -8.87 6.20
N ALA A 86 5.72 -8.16 5.94
CA ALA A 86 4.39 -8.48 6.48
C ALA A 86 3.89 -9.86 6.01
N CYS A 87 4.11 -10.21 4.74
CA CYS A 87 3.81 -11.54 4.21
C CYS A 87 4.64 -12.64 4.91
N ARG A 88 5.93 -12.39 5.18
CA ARG A 88 6.77 -13.30 5.97
C ARG A 88 6.23 -13.51 7.38
N MET A 89 5.77 -12.43 8.04
CA MET A 89 5.15 -12.53 9.38
C MET A 89 3.89 -13.39 9.36
N GLN A 90 3.03 -13.22 8.36
CA GLN A 90 1.85 -14.07 8.16
C GLN A 90 2.21 -15.53 7.81
N ALA A 91 3.31 -15.75 7.13
CA ALA A 91 3.82 -17.08 6.80
C ALA A 91 4.53 -17.79 7.97
N GLY A 92 4.56 -17.19 9.16
CA GLY A 92 5.13 -17.80 10.37
C GLY A 92 6.53 -17.35 10.73
N LEU A 93 7.05 -16.26 10.12
CA LEU A 93 8.38 -15.74 10.44
C LEU A 93 8.54 -15.42 11.94
N SER A 94 7.50 -14.94 12.65
CA SER A 94 7.63 -14.64 14.07
C SER A 94 8.00 -15.88 14.89
N GLY A 95 7.35 -17.02 14.67
CA GLY A 95 7.68 -18.27 15.33
C GLY A 95 9.10 -18.77 14.99
N HIS A 96 9.54 -18.55 13.73
CA HIS A 96 10.92 -18.86 13.35
C HIS A 96 11.93 -17.99 14.11
N LEU A 97 11.69 -16.66 14.20
CA LEU A 97 12.57 -15.74 14.92
C LEU A 97 12.64 -16.06 16.41
N ASP A 98 11.51 -16.39 17.05
CA ASP A 98 11.45 -16.77 18.47
C ASP A 98 12.28 -18.03 18.74
N SER A 99 12.32 -18.98 17.81
CA SER A 99 13.09 -20.23 17.93
C SER A 99 14.57 -20.13 17.51
N HIS A 100 14.98 -19.01 16.87
CA HIS A 100 16.33 -18.83 16.31
C HIS A 100 17.01 -17.54 16.79
N ASP A 101 16.82 -17.15 18.05
CA ASP A 101 17.44 -15.95 18.66
C ASP A 101 17.26 -14.68 17.82
N MET A 102 16.07 -14.47 17.29
CA MET A 102 15.72 -13.32 16.43
C MET A 102 16.55 -13.24 15.12
N LYS A 103 17.07 -14.36 14.65
CA LYS A 103 17.89 -14.44 13.42
C LYS A 103 17.08 -15.05 12.27
N MET A 104 17.35 -14.58 11.06
CA MET A 104 16.76 -15.09 9.83
C MET A 104 17.43 -16.38 9.30
N ASN A 105 18.44 -16.91 10.01
CA ASN A 105 19.19 -18.10 9.59
C ASN A 105 18.25 -19.29 9.37
N GLY A 106 18.31 -19.90 8.21
CA GLY A 106 17.48 -21.05 7.86
C GLY A 106 16.05 -20.69 7.41
N TRP A 107 15.63 -19.44 7.49
CA TRP A 107 14.34 -19.02 6.90
C TRP A 107 14.39 -19.11 5.38
N ARG A 108 13.34 -19.64 4.81
CA ARG A 108 13.11 -19.61 3.36
C ARG A 108 11.70 -19.10 3.08
N ASP A 109 11.59 -18.15 2.17
CA ASP A 109 10.30 -17.64 1.76
C ASP A 109 9.47 -18.75 1.10
N PRO A 110 8.19 -18.92 1.46
CA PRO A 110 7.26 -19.75 0.71
C PRO A 110 7.19 -19.36 -0.77
N SER A 111 6.83 -20.31 -1.63
CA SER A 111 6.76 -20.11 -3.09
C SER A 111 5.92 -18.90 -3.51
N TRP A 112 4.80 -18.67 -2.85
CA TRP A 112 3.93 -17.53 -3.14
C TRP A 112 4.57 -16.18 -2.82
N ILE A 113 5.42 -16.09 -1.78
CA ILE A 113 6.17 -14.85 -1.45
C ILE A 113 7.25 -14.63 -2.51
N LEU A 114 7.98 -15.68 -2.90
CA LEU A 114 8.96 -15.61 -3.99
C LEU A 114 8.30 -15.22 -5.32
N HIS A 115 7.12 -15.75 -5.61
CA HIS A 115 6.35 -15.40 -6.80
C HIS A 115 5.95 -13.91 -6.81
N LEU A 116 5.47 -13.37 -5.69
CA LEU A 116 5.07 -11.96 -5.60
C LEU A 116 6.26 -11.00 -5.62
N PHE A 117 7.33 -11.31 -4.89
CA PHE A 117 8.40 -10.34 -4.62
C PHE A 117 9.73 -10.63 -5.33
N GLY A 118 9.88 -11.82 -5.89
CA GLY A 118 11.15 -12.30 -6.43
C GLY A 118 12.13 -12.76 -5.34
N ASN A 119 13.33 -13.17 -5.73
CA ASN A 119 14.39 -13.51 -4.78
C ASN A 119 15.23 -12.28 -4.39
N GLU A 120 15.90 -12.37 -3.25
CA GLU A 120 16.88 -11.36 -2.83
C GLU A 120 18.25 -11.66 -3.47
N LYS A 121 19.08 -10.63 -3.59
CA LYS A 121 20.42 -10.79 -4.13
C LYS A 121 21.26 -11.75 -3.25
N GLY A 122 21.67 -12.86 -3.81
CA GLY A 122 22.46 -13.89 -3.11
C GLY A 122 21.67 -15.06 -2.52
N GLU A 123 20.32 -15.06 -2.64
CA GLU A 123 19.50 -16.20 -2.20
C GLU A 123 19.54 -17.38 -3.18
N ASP A 124 19.64 -17.11 -4.48
CA ASP A 124 19.72 -18.12 -5.55
C ASP A 124 20.73 -17.67 -6.62
N GLU A 125 21.27 -18.62 -7.36
CA GLU A 125 22.15 -18.34 -8.51
C GLU A 125 21.40 -17.67 -9.66
N GLN A 126 20.08 -17.89 -9.77
CA GLN A 126 19.24 -17.31 -10.80
C GLN A 126 18.36 -16.20 -10.25
N PHE A 127 18.46 -15.02 -10.88
CA PHE A 127 17.57 -13.90 -10.58
C PHE A 127 16.11 -14.24 -10.96
N ARG A 128 15.19 -14.01 -10.01
CA ARG A 128 13.74 -14.10 -10.22
C ARG A 128 13.09 -12.75 -10.02
N SER A 129 12.42 -12.27 -11.05
CA SER A 129 11.53 -11.13 -10.94
C SER A 129 10.29 -11.51 -10.13
N GLY A 130 9.75 -10.59 -9.35
CA GLY A 130 8.46 -10.79 -8.69
C GLY A 130 7.32 -10.24 -9.53
N ALA A 131 6.16 -10.88 -9.47
CA ALA A 131 4.96 -10.52 -10.21
C ALA A 131 4.21 -9.29 -9.65
N LEU A 132 4.61 -8.78 -8.47
CA LEU A 132 3.95 -7.65 -7.81
C LEU A 132 4.67 -6.33 -8.11
N ALA A 133 3.96 -5.39 -8.73
CA ALA A 133 4.34 -4.00 -8.86
C ALA A 133 3.67 -3.17 -7.76
N CYS A 134 4.46 -2.34 -7.08
CA CYS A 134 3.97 -1.37 -6.11
C CYS A 134 4.10 0.04 -6.70
N TYR A 135 3.19 0.94 -6.34
CA TYR A 135 3.25 2.34 -6.72
C TYR A 135 3.59 3.22 -5.51
N PRO A 136 4.19 4.40 -5.71
CA PRO A 136 4.47 5.30 -4.61
C PRO A 136 3.18 5.89 -4.03
N THR A 137 3.18 6.16 -2.72
CA THR A 137 2.12 6.92 -2.05
C THR A 137 2.61 8.33 -1.78
N TRP A 138 1.82 9.32 -2.16
CA TRP A 138 2.08 10.72 -1.94
C TRP A 138 1.22 11.23 -0.78
N PHE A 139 1.80 12.14 0.02
CA PHE A 139 1.10 12.78 1.13
C PHE A 139 1.05 14.30 0.92
N ASN A 140 -0.06 14.90 1.27
CA ASN A 140 -0.33 16.31 1.01
C ASN A 140 -0.06 17.22 2.21
N LYS A 141 0.46 16.70 3.32
CA LYS A 141 0.70 17.47 4.54
C LYS A 141 2.06 17.18 5.13
N ILE A 142 2.65 18.20 5.73
CA ILE A 142 3.87 18.12 6.53
C ILE A 142 3.55 18.65 7.93
N GLY A 143 3.99 17.94 8.94
CA GLY A 143 3.89 18.33 10.34
C GLY A 143 5.22 18.10 11.06
N PHE A 144 5.19 18.24 12.37
CA PHE A 144 6.40 18.14 13.19
C PHE A 144 6.09 17.37 14.47
N GLU A 145 7.03 16.50 14.84
CA GLU A 145 7.01 15.75 16.09
C GLU A 145 8.30 16.00 16.86
N VAL A 146 8.21 15.92 18.18
CA VAL A 146 9.36 16.10 19.06
C VAL A 146 9.52 14.87 19.93
N ILE A 147 10.66 14.20 19.81
CA ILE A 147 11.03 13.12 20.73
C ILE A 147 12.02 13.70 21.74
N ASN A 148 11.70 13.59 23.01
CA ASN A 148 12.60 13.95 24.09
C ASN A 148 13.15 12.68 24.76
N PRO A 149 14.35 12.21 24.39
CA PRO A 149 14.96 11.05 25.01
C PRO A 149 15.23 11.33 26.49
N HIS A 150 14.88 10.38 27.35
CA HIS A 150 15.17 10.47 28.78
C HIS A 150 16.38 9.61 29.15
N SER A 151 17.32 10.20 29.85
CA SER A 151 18.43 9.47 30.45
C SER A 151 17.90 8.61 31.60
N ARG A 152 18.11 7.30 31.52
CA ARG A 152 17.73 6.36 32.61
C ARG A 152 18.47 6.67 33.92
N THR A 153 19.72 7.12 33.81
CA THR A 153 20.57 7.45 34.96
C THR A 153 20.21 8.77 35.61
N ARG A 154 19.89 9.79 34.80
CA ARG A 154 19.57 11.14 35.29
C ARG A 154 18.10 11.37 35.55
N ARG A 155 17.23 10.46 35.08
CA ARG A 155 15.75 10.58 35.12
C ARG A 155 15.22 11.92 34.57
N ALA A 156 15.98 12.51 33.65
CA ALA A 156 15.68 13.80 33.03
C ALA A 156 15.75 13.70 31.51
N GLY A 157 14.96 14.51 30.83
CA GLY A 157 15.05 14.69 29.39
C GLY A 157 16.45 15.18 29.01
N THR A 158 16.95 14.69 27.89
CA THR A 158 18.19 15.19 27.29
C THR A 158 17.87 16.34 26.33
N GLN A 159 18.33 16.27 25.10
CA GLN A 159 18.05 17.29 24.10
C GLN A 159 16.83 16.87 23.27
N PRO A 160 15.78 17.72 23.11
CA PRO A 160 14.65 17.44 22.23
C PRO A 160 15.12 17.26 20.77
N ILE A 161 14.66 16.21 20.14
CA ILE A 161 14.94 15.87 18.75
C ILE A 161 13.69 16.17 17.92
N TYR A 162 13.81 17.08 16.96
CA TYR A 162 12.72 17.47 16.07
C TYR A 162 12.70 16.58 14.83
N TYR A 163 11.53 16.08 14.51
CA TYR A 163 11.25 15.33 13.30
C TYR A 163 10.24 16.07 12.43
N GLU A 164 10.52 16.22 11.17
CA GLU A 164 9.53 16.57 10.18
C GLU A 164 8.82 15.27 9.79
N VAL A 165 7.49 15.26 9.75
CA VAL A 165 6.67 14.06 9.59
C VAL A 165 5.47 14.33 8.68
N VAL A 166 4.83 13.29 8.21
CA VAL A 166 3.43 13.37 7.76
C VAL A 166 2.55 13.17 8.99
N PRO A 167 1.69 14.14 9.35
CA PRO A 167 0.93 14.07 10.59
C PRO A 167 -0.19 13.03 10.55
N ALA A 168 -0.62 12.57 11.73
CA ALA A 168 -1.85 11.78 11.87
C ALA A 168 -3.04 12.51 11.24
N GLY A 169 -4.04 11.78 10.75
CA GLY A 169 -5.18 12.32 10.01
C GLY A 169 -4.91 12.59 8.53
N THR A 170 -3.67 12.40 8.04
CA THR A 170 -3.37 12.50 6.61
C THR A 170 -3.79 11.23 5.89
N THR A 171 -4.44 11.38 4.73
CA THR A 171 -4.84 10.27 3.88
C THR A 171 -3.70 9.81 2.98
N GLY A 172 -3.71 8.52 2.64
CA GLY A 172 -2.78 7.93 1.68
C GLY A 172 -3.46 6.83 0.87
N ARG A 173 -2.82 6.39 -0.21
CA ARG A 173 -3.29 5.29 -1.06
C ARG A 173 -2.15 4.30 -1.28
N LEU A 174 -2.41 3.04 -1.01
CA LEU A 174 -1.55 1.93 -1.41
C LEU A 174 -2.12 1.33 -2.70
N GLN A 175 -1.34 1.39 -3.77
CA GLN A 175 -1.72 0.88 -5.08
C GLN A 175 -0.77 -0.24 -5.48
N LEU A 176 -1.35 -1.38 -5.86
CA LEU A 176 -0.65 -2.60 -6.19
C LEU A 176 -1.19 -3.18 -7.49
N LEU A 177 -0.29 -3.69 -8.33
CA LEU A 177 -0.62 -4.44 -9.54
C LEU A 177 0.06 -5.79 -9.49
N TYR A 178 -0.71 -6.87 -9.52
CA TYR A 178 -0.22 -8.21 -9.78
C TYR A 178 -0.24 -8.46 -11.29
N ALA A 179 0.94 -8.68 -11.85
CA ALA A 179 1.16 -8.79 -13.28
C ALA A 179 2.28 -9.80 -13.56
N PRO A 180 2.01 -11.12 -13.43
CA PRO A 180 2.99 -12.15 -13.74
C PRO A 180 3.37 -12.11 -15.22
N LEU A 181 4.65 -12.30 -15.51
CA LEU A 181 5.12 -12.46 -16.87
C LEU A 181 4.68 -13.85 -17.40
N PRO A 182 4.60 -14.01 -18.74
CA PRO A 182 4.24 -15.31 -19.34
C PRO A 182 5.13 -16.44 -18.83
N GLY A 183 4.52 -17.54 -18.39
CA GLY A 183 5.20 -18.72 -17.87
C GLY A 183 5.62 -18.65 -16.39
N GLU A 184 5.42 -17.53 -15.70
CA GLU A 184 5.79 -17.42 -14.28
C GLU A 184 4.84 -18.22 -13.36
N ILE A 185 3.57 -18.25 -13.68
CA ILE A 185 2.56 -19.02 -12.93
C ILE A 185 2.88 -20.51 -13.02
N GLU A 186 3.16 -21.00 -14.22
CA GLU A 186 3.50 -22.40 -14.48
C GLU A 186 4.83 -22.78 -13.84
N ARG A 187 5.83 -21.91 -13.94
CA ARG A 187 7.15 -22.11 -13.34
C ARG A 187 7.06 -22.22 -11.82
N ASP A 188 6.36 -21.28 -11.18
CA ASP A 188 6.30 -21.18 -9.72
C ASP A 188 5.20 -22.08 -9.13
N LYS A 189 4.28 -22.58 -9.96
CA LYS A 189 3.09 -23.35 -9.58
C LYS A 189 2.26 -22.66 -8.50
N VAL A 190 2.10 -21.34 -8.65
CA VAL A 190 1.40 -20.46 -7.72
C VAL A 190 0.33 -19.70 -8.49
N THR A 191 -0.91 -19.82 -8.05
CA THR A 191 -2.05 -19.08 -8.59
C THR A 191 -2.50 -18.00 -7.61
N PRO A 192 -3.24 -16.97 -8.05
CA PRO A 192 -3.81 -15.97 -7.14
C PRO A 192 -4.64 -16.57 -6.00
N ALA A 193 -5.33 -17.70 -6.22
CA ALA A 193 -6.13 -18.35 -5.20
C ALA A 193 -5.28 -18.88 -4.01
N ASP A 194 -4.01 -19.20 -4.26
CA ASP A 194 -3.11 -19.76 -3.24
C ASP A 194 -2.63 -18.72 -2.22
N PHE A 195 -2.65 -17.43 -2.57
CA PHE A 195 -2.05 -16.40 -1.72
C PHE A 195 -2.96 -15.23 -1.39
N ILE A 196 -4.05 -15.01 -2.12
CA ILE A 196 -4.81 -13.75 -2.03
C ILE A 196 -5.29 -13.43 -0.60
N ASP A 197 -5.71 -14.43 0.16
CA ASP A 197 -6.16 -14.23 1.54
C ASP A 197 -5.01 -13.78 2.46
N CYS A 198 -3.92 -14.55 2.44
CA CYS A 198 -2.73 -14.22 3.23
C CYS A 198 -2.15 -12.85 2.83
N PHE A 199 -2.24 -12.51 1.54
CA PHE A 199 -1.75 -11.24 1.04
C PHE A 199 -2.59 -10.06 1.53
N ILE A 200 -3.93 -10.17 1.46
CA ILE A 200 -4.85 -9.14 1.99
C ILE A 200 -4.68 -8.98 3.50
N ASP A 201 -4.55 -10.10 4.24
CA ASP A 201 -4.27 -10.05 5.69
C ASP A 201 -2.94 -9.40 6.00
N SER A 202 -1.92 -9.63 5.16
CA SER A 202 -0.61 -8.98 5.29
C SER A 202 -0.70 -7.47 5.10
N ILE A 203 -1.47 -7.00 4.11
CA ILE A 203 -1.70 -5.57 3.89
C ILE A 203 -2.41 -4.96 5.09
N ARG A 204 -3.48 -5.60 5.59
CA ARG A 204 -4.21 -5.16 6.77
C ARG A 204 -3.31 -5.07 7.99
N ALA A 205 -2.58 -6.13 8.31
CA ALA A 205 -1.67 -6.16 9.45
C ALA A 205 -0.56 -5.11 9.33
N LEU A 206 -0.04 -4.88 8.11
CA LEU A 206 0.99 -3.86 7.87
C LEU A 206 0.48 -2.46 8.19
N LEU A 207 -0.72 -2.11 7.72
CA LEU A 207 -1.30 -0.77 7.91
C LEU A 207 -1.81 -0.56 9.34
N GLU A 208 -2.56 -1.51 9.89
CA GLU A 208 -3.28 -1.32 11.15
C GLU A 208 -2.46 -1.70 12.39
N THR A 209 -1.54 -2.65 12.27
CA THR A 209 -0.80 -3.19 13.42
C THR A 209 0.67 -2.84 13.40
N TYR A 210 1.37 -3.13 12.30
CA TYR A 210 2.83 -2.97 12.24
C TYR A 210 3.28 -1.54 11.95
N GLY A 211 2.50 -0.80 11.18
CA GLY A 211 2.83 0.54 10.71
C GLY A 211 3.83 0.56 9.55
N ILE A 212 3.80 1.67 8.81
CA ILE A 212 4.58 1.89 7.57
C ILE A 212 5.69 2.93 7.71
N SER A 213 5.96 3.40 8.94
CA SER A 213 6.99 4.39 9.24
C SER A 213 8.36 3.75 9.52
N ALA A 214 9.43 4.47 9.32
CA ALA A 214 10.77 4.07 9.77
C ALA A 214 10.87 3.95 11.31
N LYS A 215 9.94 4.55 12.06
CA LYS A 215 9.88 4.47 13.52
C LYS A 215 8.72 3.59 14.02
N ARG A 216 8.51 2.44 13.39
CA ARG A 216 7.45 1.47 13.76
C ARG A 216 7.54 1.01 15.21
N THR A 217 8.74 0.79 15.74
CA THR A 217 8.95 0.40 17.13
C THR A 217 8.51 1.47 18.14
N ALA A 218 8.36 2.72 17.72
CA ALA A 218 7.77 3.81 18.51
C ALA A 218 6.26 3.98 18.23
N GLY A 219 5.62 3.06 17.53
CA GLY A 219 4.19 3.10 17.19
C GLY A 219 3.84 4.06 16.04
N TRP A 220 4.83 4.55 15.30
CA TRP A 220 4.57 5.47 14.19
C TRP A 220 4.22 4.74 12.89
N GLY A 221 3.34 5.38 12.10
CA GLY A 221 2.94 4.93 10.78
C GLY A 221 1.81 3.91 10.77
N THR A 222 1.09 3.74 11.88
CA THR A 222 -0.16 2.98 11.87
C THR A 222 -1.25 3.78 11.16
N ALA A 223 -2.15 3.08 10.49
CA ALA A 223 -3.22 3.67 9.71
C ALA A 223 -4.52 2.89 9.90
N ARG A 224 -5.63 3.57 9.72
CA ARG A 224 -6.95 2.95 9.56
C ARG A 224 -7.25 2.82 8.08
N ILE A 225 -7.69 1.67 7.66
CA ILE A 225 -8.13 1.45 6.29
C ILE A 225 -9.55 2.00 6.12
N ASP A 226 -9.72 2.87 5.13
CA ASP A 226 -11.00 3.51 4.83
C ASP A 226 -11.77 2.74 3.75
N THR A 227 -11.10 2.33 2.66
CA THR A 227 -11.72 1.56 1.58
C THR A 227 -10.73 0.60 0.93
N TRP A 228 -11.28 -0.49 0.40
CA TRP A 228 -10.58 -1.45 -0.45
C TRP A 228 -11.22 -1.45 -1.84
N THR A 229 -10.42 -1.40 -2.87
CA THR A 229 -10.87 -1.56 -4.26
C THR A 229 -10.06 -2.65 -4.94
N GLY A 230 -10.75 -3.66 -5.45
CA GLY A 230 -10.17 -4.71 -6.28
C GLY A 230 -10.53 -4.47 -7.75
N MET A 231 -9.58 -4.70 -8.63
CA MET A 231 -9.73 -4.51 -10.07
C MET A 231 -9.24 -5.76 -10.79
N LEU A 232 -10.09 -6.31 -11.67
CA LEU A 232 -9.79 -7.45 -12.51
C LEU A 232 -10.28 -7.15 -13.93
N LYS A 233 -9.65 -7.74 -14.94
CA LYS A 233 -10.14 -7.64 -16.31
C LYS A 233 -11.60 -8.12 -16.37
N ALA A 234 -12.47 -7.32 -16.96
CA ALA A 234 -13.86 -7.71 -17.20
C ALA A 234 -13.87 -8.98 -18.10
N SER A 235 -14.57 -10.03 -17.68
CA SER A 235 -14.87 -11.12 -18.58
C SER A 235 -15.73 -10.58 -19.71
N LYS A 236 -15.42 -10.92 -20.97
CA LYS A 236 -16.30 -10.63 -22.10
C LYS A 236 -17.58 -11.44 -21.92
N GLN A 237 -18.58 -10.86 -21.24
CA GLN A 237 -19.93 -11.38 -21.41
C GLN A 237 -20.37 -11.10 -22.85
N PRO A 238 -20.98 -12.08 -23.55
CA PRO A 238 -21.59 -11.81 -24.84
C PRO A 238 -22.59 -10.64 -24.65
N PRO A 239 -22.69 -9.69 -25.60
CA PRO A 239 -23.56 -8.53 -25.46
C PRO A 239 -24.99 -9.02 -25.23
N LYS A 240 -25.50 -8.83 -24.02
CA LYS A 240 -26.94 -8.90 -23.76
C LYS A 240 -27.53 -7.78 -24.61
N ALA A 241 -28.46 -8.12 -25.50
CA ALA A 241 -29.11 -7.21 -26.44
C ALA A 241 -29.39 -5.84 -25.79
N GLU A 242 -28.83 -4.80 -26.41
CA GLU A 242 -28.99 -3.42 -25.98
C GLU A 242 -30.47 -3.02 -26.02
N THR A 243 -31.08 -2.98 -24.85
CA THR A 243 -32.26 -2.15 -24.66
C THR A 243 -31.78 -0.71 -24.57
N ARG A 244 -32.23 0.14 -25.52
CA ARG A 244 -31.96 1.58 -25.58
C ARG A 244 -32.07 2.22 -24.20
N PRO A 245 -31.14 3.11 -23.80
CA PRO A 245 -31.17 3.77 -22.50
C PRO A 245 -32.40 4.70 -22.46
N THR A 246 -33.38 4.32 -21.70
CA THR A 246 -34.48 5.22 -21.28
C THR A 246 -33.86 6.24 -20.30
N LYS A 247 -34.03 7.54 -20.60
CA LYS A 247 -33.71 8.64 -19.69
C LYS A 247 -34.41 8.39 -18.35
N LYS A 248 -33.69 7.96 -17.33
CA LYS A 248 -34.17 7.89 -15.95
C LYS A 248 -34.09 9.28 -15.34
N THR A 249 -35.23 9.85 -15.00
CA THR A 249 -35.32 11.10 -14.23
C THR A 249 -34.97 10.76 -12.77
N LEU A 250 -33.92 11.40 -12.23
CA LEU A 250 -33.51 11.22 -10.84
C LEU A 250 -34.42 12.00 -9.90
N HIS A 251 -35.06 11.34 -8.95
CA HIS A 251 -35.96 11.95 -7.99
C HIS A 251 -35.40 12.05 -6.57
N SER A 252 -34.22 11.45 -6.28
CA SER A 252 -33.60 11.51 -4.94
C SER A 252 -32.07 11.34 -4.97
N LEU A 253 -31.43 11.76 -3.88
CA LEU A 253 -29.97 11.52 -3.66
C LEU A 253 -29.61 10.01 -3.55
N GLN A 254 -30.58 9.17 -3.19
CA GLN A 254 -30.44 7.71 -3.15
C GLN A 254 -30.35 7.11 -4.56
N ASP A 255 -31.06 7.68 -5.53
CA ASP A 255 -30.97 7.27 -6.95
C ASP A 255 -29.62 7.62 -7.55
N LEU A 256 -28.99 8.71 -7.11
CA LEU A 256 -27.62 9.08 -7.49
C LEU A 256 -26.62 8.06 -6.97
N GLY A 257 -26.76 7.59 -5.74
CA GLY A 257 -25.93 6.56 -5.13
C GLY A 257 -26.01 5.21 -5.84
N THR A 258 -27.20 4.85 -6.35
CA THR A 258 -27.39 3.63 -7.16
C THR A 258 -26.81 3.78 -8.56
N LEU A 259 -26.96 4.93 -9.19
CA LEU A 259 -26.38 5.22 -10.52
C LEU A 259 -24.87 5.27 -10.50
N VAL A 260 -24.26 5.82 -9.44
CA VAL A 260 -22.80 5.82 -9.26
C VAL A 260 -22.27 4.38 -9.04
N ARG A 261 -23.05 3.51 -8.38
CA ARG A 261 -22.72 2.09 -8.25
C ARG A 261 -22.89 1.31 -9.57
N GLU A 262 -23.85 1.69 -10.41
CA GLU A 262 -24.06 1.09 -11.73
C GLU A 262 -23.02 1.57 -12.78
N GLN A 263 -22.41 2.73 -12.58
CA GLN A 263 -21.32 3.27 -13.42
C GLN A 263 -19.92 2.83 -12.96
N SER A 264 -19.83 1.92 -11.99
CA SER A 264 -18.55 1.29 -11.62
C SER A 264 -17.93 0.67 -12.86
N THR A 265 -16.70 1.05 -13.17
CA THR A 265 -15.92 0.58 -14.32
C THR A 265 -16.02 -0.94 -14.42
N PRO A 266 -16.30 -1.53 -15.60
CA PRO A 266 -16.40 -2.97 -15.76
C PRO A 266 -15.12 -3.64 -15.21
N GLY A 267 -15.26 -4.46 -14.16
CA GLY A 267 -14.12 -5.15 -13.54
C GLY A 267 -13.60 -4.53 -12.25
N SER A 268 -14.06 -3.34 -11.82
CA SER A 268 -13.73 -2.78 -10.51
C SER A 268 -14.79 -3.12 -9.46
N PHE A 269 -14.40 -3.17 -8.20
CA PHE A 269 -15.31 -3.29 -7.06
C PHE A 269 -14.66 -2.70 -5.81
N THR A 270 -15.49 -2.21 -4.90
CA THR A 270 -15.05 -1.55 -3.67
C THR A 270 -15.66 -2.25 -2.46
N SER A 271 -14.87 -2.47 -1.42
CA SER A 271 -15.32 -2.98 -0.14
C SER A 271 -14.84 -2.07 1.00
N LYS A 272 -15.62 -2.03 2.09
CA LYS A 272 -15.25 -1.29 3.30
C LYS A 272 -14.36 -2.09 4.25
N ASP A 273 -14.28 -3.40 4.07
CA ASP A 273 -13.51 -4.29 4.91
C ASP A 273 -12.74 -5.33 4.10
N ALA A 274 -11.73 -5.91 4.72
CA ALA A 274 -10.84 -6.88 4.09
C ALA A 274 -11.55 -8.21 3.76
N GLU A 275 -12.53 -8.62 4.57
CA GLU A 275 -13.25 -9.87 4.35
C GLU A 275 -14.16 -9.76 3.13
N GLY A 276 -14.83 -8.62 2.95
CA GLY A 276 -15.60 -8.35 1.74
C GLY A 276 -14.71 -8.32 0.49
N LEU A 277 -13.51 -7.75 0.58
CA LEU A 277 -12.56 -7.78 -0.52
C LEU A 277 -12.13 -9.21 -0.86
N LYS A 278 -11.74 -10.01 0.14
CA LYS A 278 -11.35 -11.42 -0.06
C LYS A 278 -12.44 -12.23 -0.73
N ALA A 279 -13.68 -12.14 -0.22
CA ALA A 279 -14.82 -12.88 -0.75
C ALA A 279 -15.08 -12.55 -2.22
N GLU A 280 -15.06 -11.26 -2.57
CA GLU A 280 -15.30 -10.81 -3.94
C GLU A 280 -14.14 -11.20 -4.87
N MET A 281 -12.90 -11.05 -4.44
CA MET A 281 -11.74 -11.47 -5.23
C MET A 281 -11.74 -12.97 -5.48
N LYS A 282 -11.99 -13.80 -4.46
CA LYS A 282 -12.12 -15.27 -4.63
C LYS A 282 -13.23 -15.64 -5.61
N SER A 283 -14.41 -15.04 -5.47
CA SER A 283 -15.53 -15.28 -6.37
C SER A 283 -15.18 -14.98 -7.83
N ARG A 284 -14.49 -13.87 -8.08
CA ARG A 284 -14.10 -13.46 -9.44
C ARG A 284 -12.95 -14.30 -10.00
N ILE A 285 -11.98 -14.68 -9.17
CA ILE A 285 -10.88 -15.59 -9.57
C ILE A 285 -11.43 -16.98 -9.92
N ALA A 286 -12.33 -17.54 -9.08
CA ALA A 286 -12.92 -18.85 -9.31
C ALA A 286 -13.78 -18.92 -10.59
N ARG A 287 -14.55 -17.87 -10.91
CA ARG A 287 -15.35 -17.78 -12.15
C ARG A 287 -14.50 -17.80 -13.41
N LYS A 288 -13.23 -17.38 -13.34
CA LYS A 288 -12.29 -17.40 -14.46
C LYS A 288 -11.63 -18.77 -14.71
N GLY A 289 -11.53 -19.62 -13.67
CA GLY A 289 -10.96 -20.97 -13.78
C GLY A 289 -11.90 -22.02 -14.37
N GLY A 290 -13.18 -21.68 -14.57
CA GLY A 290 -14.19 -22.58 -15.15
C GLY A 290 -14.41 -22.45 -16.66
N ASP A 291 -13.76 -21.48 -17.31
CA ASP A 291 -13.88 -21.18 -18.75
C ASP A 291 -12.61 -21.61 -19.55
N GLN A 292 -11.88 -22.64 -19.12
CA GLN A 292 -10.81 -23.28 -19.88
C GLN A 292 -11.21 -24.62 -20.43
#